data_59994feb3f131a6a4646a7cf1a4021cb
#
_entry.id   59994feb3f131a6a4646a7cf1a4021cb
#
_cell.length_a   1.000
_cell.length_b   1.000
_cell.length_c   1.000
_cell.angle_alpha   90.00
_cell.angle_beta   90.00
_cell.angle_gamma   90.00
#
_symmetry.space_group_name_H-M   'P 1'
#
loop_
_entity.id
_entity.type
_entity.pdbx_description
1 polymer ?
#
loop_
_entity_poly.entity_id
_entity_poly.type
_entity_poly.pdbx_seq_one_letter_code
_entity_poly.pdbx_strand_id
1 'polypeptide(L)'
;MKKIFLLAFLLLSTLSANSKKAGEFTVLQWNIWQEGTSVPGGYDAIINEIVRLKPDFVTFSEVRNYNKSNFSARVLSSLREKGLAYYSFYSYDTGLLSKHPITDSLTVFPENGDHGSIYRLLATVNGHKVAVYTAHLDYLDCAYYNVRGYDGSTWKEIPKPQTVEEVLKVNTDSQRDDAIKLFIDQAHKDMANGYSIILGGDFNEPSHRDWLETNKDMYDHNGMVIPWTVTTLLEEAGFIDSYREIYPDPLTHPGFTYPSDNLLIAPEKLTWAPKADERERIDFIFYQGKGLQAEKAIIFGPKSSIVRSQRVKETTKDKFLLPKGVWPTDHKGLLVTFRFTE
;
A
#
# COMPACT_ATOMS: atom_id res chain seq x y z
N MET A 1 -25.47 23.62 -61.53
CA MET A 1 -24.98 22.35 -60.89
C MET A 1 -23.87 22.74 -59.96
N LYS A 2 -24.18 22.85 -58.65
CA LYS A 2 -23.19 23.13 -57.60
C LYS A 2 -22.73 21.83 -56.96
N LYS A 3 -21.44 21.50 -57.12
CA LYS A 3 -20.82 20.35 -56.45
C LYS A 3 -20.49 20.72 -55.00
N ILE A 4 -21.14 20.03 -54.05
CA ILE A 4 -20.81 20.12 -52.62
C ILE A 4 -19.70 19.14 -52.35
N PHE A 5 -18.52 19.62 -51.94
CA PHE A 5 -17.43 18.78 -51.41
C PHE A 5 -17.67 18.58 -49.91
N LEU A 6 -17.94 17.33 -49.54
CA LEU A 6 -18.05 16.91 -48.15
C LEU A 6 -16.62 16.60 -47.62
N LEU A 7 -16.07 17.45 -46.78
CA LEU A 7 -14.78 17.20 -46.13
C LEU A 7 -15.05 16.38 -44.86
N ALA A 8 -14.70 15.09 -44.90
CA ALA A 8 -14.75 14.23 -43.72
C ALA A 8 -13.51 14.50 -42.86
N PHE A 9 -13.69 15.15 -41.73
CA PHE A 9 -12.66 15.26 -40.68
C PHE A 9 -12.59 13.92 -39.91
N LEU A 10 -11.56 13.11 -40.19
CA LEU A 10 -11.19 11.99 -39.33
C LEU A 10 -10.52 12.57 -38.07
N LEU A 11 -11.24 12.60 -36.95
CA LEU A 11 -10.63 12.75 -35.63
C LEU A 11 -9.87 11.48 -35.26
N LEU A 12 -8.58 11.44 -35.51
CA LEU A 12 -7.69 10.49 -34.85
C LEU A 12 -7.57 10.89 -33.38
N SER A 13 -8.36 10.26 -32.52
CA SER A 13 -8.10 10.25 -31.09
C SER A 13 -6.84 9.41 -30.83
N THR A 14 -5.70 10.05 -30.68
CA THR A 14 -4.49 9.41 -30.18
C THR A 14 -4.71 9.06 -28.70
N LEU A 15 -5.14 7.83 -28.46
CA LEU A 15 -4.96 7.21 -27.14
C LEU A 15 -3.44 7.09 -26.94
N SER A 16 -2.88 8.03 -26.17
CA SER A 16 -1.54 7.87 -25.60
C SER A 16 -1.59 6.69 -24.61
N ALA A 17 -1.47 5.48 -25.13
CA ALA A 17 -1.02 4.38 -24.32
C ALA A 17 0.41 4.76 -23.88
N ASN A 18 0.58 5.07 -22.58
CA ASN A 18 1.91 5.17 -21.98
C ASN A 18 2.59 3.80 -22.20
N SER A 19 3.34 3.64 -23.27
CA SER A 19 4.18 2.46 -23.49
C SER A 19 5.23 2.46 -22.40
N LYS A 20 5.28 1.38 -21.58
CA LYS A 20 6.37 1.18 -20.63
C LYS A 20 7.70 1.27 -21.37
N LYS A 21 8.66 1.99 -20.79
CA LYS A 21 10.03 1.96 -21.28
C LYS A 21 10.59 0.56 -21.11
N ALA A 22 11.59 0.19 -21.93
CA ALA A 22 12.26 -1.09 -21.78
C ALA A 22 12.79 -1.24 -20.34
N GLY A 23 12.54 -2.39 -19.73
CA GLY A 23 12.99 -2.68 -18.36
C GLY A 23 12.05 -2.18 -17.23
N GLU A 24 11.01 -1.41 -17.52
CA GLU A 24 10.05 -0.95 -16.49
C GLU A 24 9.05 -2.05 -16.09
N PHE A 25 8.74 -2.10 -14.80
CA PHE A 25 7.63 -2.88 -14.25
C PHE A 25 6.96 -2.13 -13.11
N THR A 26 5.75 -2.54 -12.75
CA THR A 26 4.92 -1.82 -11.79
C THR A 26 4.48 -2.73 -10.64
N VAL A 27 4.48 -2.16 -9.44
CA VAL A 27 3.99 -2.81 -8.22
C VAL A 27 2.89 -1.95 -7.63
N LEU A 28 1.77 -2.57 -7.27
CA LEU A 28 0.65 -1.96 -6.58
C LEU A 28 0.55 -2.56 -5.17
N GLN A 29 0.74 -1.73 -4.14
CA GLN A 29 0.33 -2.07 -2.77
C GLN A 29 -1.10 -1.58 -2.55
N TRP A 30 -1.97 -2.44 -1.97
CA TRP A 30 -3.35 -2.07 -1.71
C TRP A 30 -3.99 -2.88 -0.58
N ASN A 31 -4.33 -2.21 0.51
CA ASN A 31 -5.26 -2.78 1.49
C ASN A 31 -6.67 -2.74 0.89
N ILE A 32 -7.34 -3.88 0.82
CA ILE A 32 -8.62 -4.08 0.14
C ILE A 32 -9.81 -4.26 1.09
N TRP A 33 -9.64 -3.83 2.33
CA TRP A 33 -10.66 -3.85 3.37
C TRP A 33 -11.52 -5.10 3.33
N GLN A 34 -10.93 -6.20 3.82
CA GLN A 34 -11.60 -7.50 3.91
C GLN A 34 -12.13 -8.00 2.54
N GLU A 35 -11.25 -8.00 1.53
CA GLU A 35 -11.58 -8.44 0.16
C GLU A 35 -12.66 -7.58 -0.52
N GLY A 36 -12.83 -6.31 -0.13
CA GLY A 36 -13.87 -5.41 -0.61
C GLY A 36 -15.27 -5.75 -0.10
N THR A 37 -15.42 -6.67 0.87
CA THR A 37 -16.73 -7.08 1.39
C THR A 37 -17.43 -5.99 2.21
N SER A 38 -16.65 -5.05 2.75
CA SER A 38 -17.17 -3.91 3.52
C SER A 38 -17.90 -2.87 2.65
N VAL A 39 -17.75 -2.93 1.33
CA VAL A 39 -18.32 -1.96 0.38
C VAL A 39 -19.20 -2.66 -0.65
N PRO A 40 -20.43 -2.19 -0.91
CA PRO A 40 -21.27 -2.73 -1.97
C PRO A 40 -20.55 -2.69 -3.34
N GLY A 41 -20.38 -3.85 -3.99
CA GLY A 41 -19.65 -3.99 -5.25
C GLY A 41 -18.12 -3.89 -5.12
N GLY A 42 -17.58 -3.92 -3.92
CA GLY A 42 -16.15 -3.72 -3.66
C GLY A 42 -15.25 -4.75 -4.33
N TYR A 43 -15.61 -6.03 -4.30
CA TYR A 43 -14.83 -7.07 -4.97
C TYR A 43 -14.73 -6.81 -6.50
N ASP A 44 -15.83 -6.51 -7.15
CA ASP A 44 -15.84 -6.22 -8.60
C ASP A 44 -15.04 -4.95 -8.91
N ALA A 45 -15.07 -3.96 -8.02
CA ALA A 45 -14.26 -2.76 -8.13
C ALA A 45 -12.76 -3.07 -8.05
N ILE A 46 -12.33 -3.95 -7.13
CA ILE A 46 -10.94 -4.42 -7.05
C ILE A 46 -10.52 -5.05 -8.38
N ILE A 47 -11.31 -5.98 -8.91
CA ILE A 47 -11.01 -6.65 -10.19
C ILE A 47 -10.94 -5.63 -11.34
N ASN A 48 -11.90 -4.71 -11.43
CA ASN A 48 -11.95 -3.70 -12.50
C ASN A 48 -10.74 -2.75 -12.47
N GLU A 49 -10.26 -2.37 -11.29
CA GLU A 49 -9.07 -1.53 -11.16
C GLU A 49 -7.79 -2.30 -11.53
N ILE A 50 -7.66 -3.57 -11.17
CA ILE A 50 -6.54 -4.41 -11.62
C ILE A 50 -6.54 -4.54 -13.14
N VAL A 51 -7.71 -4.75 -13.76
CA VAL A 51 -7.87 -4.81 -15.23
C VAL A 51 -7.47 -3.48 -15.88
N ARG A 52 -7.79 -2.36 -15.26
CA ARG A 52 -7.45 -1.02 -15.76
C ARG A 52 -5.96 -0.71 -15.64
N LEU A 53 -5.38 -0.99 -14.46
CA LEU A 53 -4.00 -0.63 -14.14
C LEU A 53 -2.99 -1.63 -14.70
N LYS A 54 -3.35 -2.88 -14.74
CA LYS A 54 -2.49 -4.00 -15.19
C LYS A 54 -1.12 -3.96 -14.51
N PRO A 55 -1.02 -3.89 -13.17
CA PRO A 55 0.26 -3.90 -12.49
C PRO A 55 1.00 -5.22 -12.74
N ASP A 56 2.33 -5.23 -12.71
CA ASP A 56 3.10 -6.47 -12.86
C ASP A 56 3.01 -7.32 -11.61
N PHE A 57 3.00 -6.67 -10.44
CA PHE A 57 2.74 -7.30 -9.15
C PHE A 57 1.69 -6.51 -8.36
N VAL A 58 0.92 -7.23 -7.55
CA VAL A 58 0.03 -6.63 -6.54
C VAL A 58 0.33 -7.29 -5.20
N THR A 59 0.51 -6.47 -4.19
CA THR A 59 0.54 -6.86 -2.78
C THR A 59 -0.76 -6.41 -2.14
N PHE A 60 -1.50 -7.34 -1.58
CA PHE A 60 -2.77 -7.06 -0.90
C PHE A 60 -2.62 -7.19 0.61
N SER A 61 -3.28 -6.32 1.34
CA SER A 61 -3.57 -6.50 2.76
C SER A 61 -5.07 -6.76 2.95
N GLU A 62 -5.44 -7.50 4.00
CA GLU A 62 -6.79 -7.91 4.36
C GLU A 62 -7.44 -8.93 3.40
N VAL A 63 -6.70 -9.98 3.06
CA VAL A 63 -7.22 -11.20 2.43
C VAL A 63 -7.70 -12.17 3.50
N ARG A 64 -9.00 -12.39 3.64
CA ARG A 64 -9.60 -13.13 4.77
C ARG A 64 -10.09 -14.53 4.40
N ASN A 65 -10.21 -14.86 3.12
CA ASN A 65 -10.74 -16.13 2.63
C ASN A 65 -12.09 -16.51 3.28
N TYR A 66 -13.01 -15.55 3.37
CA TYR A 66 -14.31 -15.75 4.02
C TYR A 66 -15.06 -16.96 3.51
N ASN A 67 -15.80 -17.63 4.40
CA ASN A 67 -16.60 -18.81 4.10
C ASN A 67 -15.79 -19.99 3.51
N LYS A 68 -14.53 -20.14 3.93
CA LYS A 68 -13.58 -21.13 3.39
C LYS A 68 -13.35 -20.98 1.87
N SER A 69 -13.48 -19.76 1.35
CA SER A 69 -13.15 -19.45 -0.04
C SER A 69 -11.63 -19.42 -0.20
N ASN A 70 -11.19 -19.32 -1.45
CA ASN A 70 -9.81 -19.07 -1.80
C ASN A 70 -9.80 -17.76 -2.63
N PHE A 71 -9.44 -16.64 -1.99
CA PHE A 71 -9.42 -15.33 -2.63
C PHE A 71 -8.51 -15.32 -3.86
N SER A 72 -7.31 -15.88 -3.74
CA SER A 72 -6.35 -15.94 -4.85
C SER A 72 -6.93 -16.67 -6.05
N ALA A 73 -7.54 -17.84 -5.86
CA ALA A 73 -8.18 -18.58 -6.95
C ALA A 73 -9.35 -17.82 -7.56
N ARG A 74 -10.15 -17.13 -6.75
CA ARG A 74 -11.29 -16.31 -7.17
C ARG A 74 -10.82 -15.14 -8.04
N VAL A 75 -9.80 -14.41 -7.60
CA VAL A 75 -9.23 -13.28 -8.35
C VAL A 75 -8.63 -13.74 -9.67
N LEU A 76 -7.90 -14.86 -9.70
CA LEU A 76 -7.36 -15.42 -10.94
C LEU A 76 -8.44 -15.80 -11.94
N SER A 77 -9.58 -16.38 -11.47
CA SER A 77 -10.72 -16.68 -12.34
C SER A 77 -11.33 -15.40 -12.93
N SER A 78 -11.64 -14.43 -12.08
CA SER A 78 -12.23 -13.15 -12.50
C SER A 78 -11.35 -12.38 -13.49
N LEU A 79 -10.03 -12.37 -13.28
CA LEU A 79 -9.09 -11.72 -14.20
C LEU A 79 -8.99 -12.46 -15.53
N ARG A 80 -9.02 -13.81 -15.51
CA ARG A 80 -9.01 -14.63 -16.73
C ARG A 80 -10.25 -14.39 -17.58
N GLU A 81 -11.43 -14.28 -16.98
CA GLU A 81 -12.69 -13.93 -17.66
C GLU A 81 -12.63 -12.57 -18.34
N LYS A 82 -11.79 -11.67 -17.82
CA LYS A 82 -11.51 -10.34 -18.40
C LYS A 82 -10.29 -10.33 -19.35
N GLY A 83 -9.77 -11.50 -19.73
CA GLY A 83 -8.67 -11.66 -20.68
C GLY A 83 -7.28 -11.37 -20.10
N LEU A 84 -7.10 -11.41 -18.78
CA LEU A 84 -5.83 -11.21 -18.12
C LEU A 84 -5.33 -12.52 -17.48
N ALA A 85 -4.06 -12.84 -17.70
CA ALA A 85 -3.37 -13.94 -17.06
C ALA A 85 -2.48 -13.42 -15.93
N TYR A 86 -2.72 -13.94 -14.73
CA TYR A 86 -1.91 -13.71 -13.55
C TYR A 86 -1.62 -15.03 -12.86
N TYR A 87 -0.63 -15.02 -11.98
CA TYR A 87 -0.25 -16.11 -11.08
C TYR A 87 -0.45 -15.65 -9.63
N SER A 88 -0.80 -16.57 -8.78
CA SER A 88 -0.98 -16.37 -7.34
C SER A 88 -0.90 -17.71 -6.62
N PHE A 89 -0.86 -17.69 -5.31
CA PHE A 89 -0.94 -18.85 -4.44
C PHE A 89 -1.82 -18.55 -3.22
N TYR A 90 -2.23 -19.59 -2.50
CA TYR A 90 -3.03 -19.41 -1.30
C TYR A 90 -2.21 -18.71 -0.20
N SER A 91 -2.77 -17.69 0.39
CA SER A 91 -2.24 -16.97 1.52
C SER A 91 -3.40 -16.46 2.38
N TYR A 92 -3.14 -16.06 3.61
CA TYR A 92 -4.14 -15.53 4.53
C TYR A 92 -3.69 -14.17 5.05
N ASP A 93 -4.65 -13.27 5.30
CA ASP A 93 -4.46 -11.90 5.72
C ASP A 93 -3.77 -11.00 4.68
N THR A 94 -2.83 -11.52 3.91
CA THR A 94 -2.24 -10.85 2.76
C THR A 94 -2.40 -11.68 1.48
N GLY A 95 -2.12 -11.07 0.32
CA GLY A 95 -2.17 -11.74 -0.97
C GLY A 95 -1.17 -11.19 -1.98
N LEU A 96 -0.81 -12.02 -2.95
CA LEU A 96 0.13 -11.67 -4.01
C LEU A 96 -0.44 -12.03 -5.37
N LEU A 97 -0.37 -11.09 -6.33
CA LEU A 97 -0.55 -11.38 -7.76
C LEU A 97 0.72 -11.06 -8.52
N SER A 98 0.99 -11.85 -9.55
CA SER A 98 2.11 -11.66 -10.46
C SER A 98 1.68 -11.89 -11.90
N LYS A 99 2.08 -11.03 -12.84
CA LYS A 99 2.02 -11.32 -14.28
C LYS A 99 3.09 -12.31 -14.72
N HIS A 100 4.13 -12.45 -13.92
CA HIS A 100 5.27 -13.31 -14.20
C HIS A 100 5.08 -14.66 -13.51
N PRO A 101 5.50 -15.78 -14.11
CA PRO A 101 5.43 -17.08 -13.45
C PRO A 101 6.12 -17.05 -12.09
N ILE A 102 5.42 -17.58 -11.08
CA ILE A 102 5.97 -17.75 -9.74
C ILE A 102 6.81 -19.02 -9.74
N THR A 103 8.09 -18.90 -9.39
CA THR A 103 9.03 -20.02 -9.34
C THR A 103 9.15 -20.64 -7.95
N ASP A 104 8.81 -19.87 -6.92
CA ASP A 104 8.79 -20.32 -5.53
C ASP A 104 7.91 -19.39 -4.68
N SER A 105 7.38 -19.91 -3.56
CA SER A 105 6.62 -19.13 -2.58
C SER A 105 6.97 -19.56 -1.16
N LEU A 106 6.88 -18.63 -0.22
CA LEU A 106 7.22 -18.87 1.19
C LEU A 106 6.32 -18.07 2.11
N THR A 107 5.92 -18.68 3.23
CA THR A 107 5.38 -17.99 4.40
C THR A 107 6.55 -17.54 5.27
N VAL A 108 6.73 -16.23 5.43
CA VAL A 108 7.83 -15.62 6.21
C VAL A 108 7.38 -15.37 7.66
N PHE A 109 6.20 -14.77 7.80
CA PHE A 109 5.52 -14.60 9.08
C PHE A 109 4.09 -15.11 8.90
N PRO A 110 3.69 -16.21 9.54
CA PRO A 110 2.35 -16.78 9.40
C PRO A 110 1.33 -15.90 10.10
N GLU A 111 0.10 -15.89 9.59
CA GLU A 111 -1.02 -15.32 10.31
C GLU A 111 -1.13 -15.96 11.70
N ASN A 112 -1.27 -15.12 12.71
CA ASN A 112 -1.24 -15.55 14.11
C ASN A 112 -2.24 -14.72 14.93
N GLY A 113 -3.48 -15.19 15.01
CA GLY A 113 -4.51 -14.57 15.83
C GLY A 113 -4.80 -13.09 15.46
N ASP A 114 -4.77 -12.79 14.18
CA ASP A 114 -4.98 -11.44 13.61
C ASP A 114 -3.85 -10.42 13.85
N HIS A 115 -2.64 -10.92 14.14
CA HIS A 115 -1.43 -10.11 14.29
C HIS A 115 -0.64 -9.94 12.97
N GLY A 116 -1.30 -10.15 11.84
CA GLY A 116 -0.74 -9.93 10.52
C GLY A 116 -0.02 -11.14 9.92
N SER A 117 0.52 -10.94 8.73
CA SER A 117 1.27 -11.97 7.99
C SER A 117 2.24 -11.38 6.98
N ILE A 118 3.27 -12.15 6.62
CA ILE A 118 4.20 -11.84 5.52
C ILE A 118 4.39 -13.09 4.65
N TYR A 119 4.16 -12.94 3.35
CA TYR A 119 4.43 -13.96 2.35
C TYR A 119 5.37 -13.44 1.27
N ARG A 120 6.07 -14.35 0.58
CA ARG A 120 7.01 -14.05 -0.50
C ARG A 120 6.66 -14.86 -1.74
N LEU A 121 6.84 -14.27 -2.92
CA LEU A 121 7.01 -14.98 -4.19
C LEU A 121 8.37 -14.68 -4.81
N LEU A 122 8.89 -15.63 -5.60
CA LEU A 122 10.04 -15.43 -6.48
C LEU A 122 9.56 -15.44 -7.93
N ALA A 123 10.09 -14.50 -8.72
CA ALA A 123 9.79 -14.40 -10.15
C ALA A 123 11.00 -13.84 -10.91
N THR A 124 10.91 -13.83 -12.24
CA THR A 124 11.86 -13.16 -13.12
C THR A 124 11.14 -12.11 -13.95
N VAL A 125 11.65 -10.88 -13.93
CA VAL A 125 11.11 -9.74 -14.69
C VAL A 125 12.22 -9.19 -15.58
N ASN A 126 11.99 -9.15 -16.89
CA ASN A 126 12.96 -8.63 -17.86
C ASN A 126 14.37 -9.25 -17.72
N GLY A 127 14.45 -10.52 -17.33
CA GLY A 127 15.72 -11.24 -17.10
C GLY A 127 16.31 -11.09 -15.68
N HIS A 128 15.75 -10.23 -14.82
CA HIS A 128 16.19 -10.00 -13.45
C HIS A 128 15.39 -10.82 -12.46
N LYS A 129 16.07 -11.42 -11.48
CA LYS A 129 15.43 -12.13 -10.37
C LYS A 129 14.82 -11.13 -9.38
N VAL A 130 13.55 -11.31 -9.01
CA VAL A 130 12.83 -10.46 -8.08
C VAL A 130 12.14 -11.32 -7.03
N ALA A 131 12.33 -10.98 -5.77
CA ALA A 131 11.54 -11.49 -4.64
C ALA A 131 10.55 -10.40 -4.21
N VAL A 132 9.26 -10.70 -4.34
CA VAL A 132 8.19 -9.79 -3.96
C VAL A 132 7.53 -10.32 -2.69
N TYR A 133 7.51 -9.48 -1.67
CA TYR A 133 6.90 -9.74 -0.38
C TYR A 133 5.64 -8.91 -0.22
N THR A 134 4.64 -9.48 0.39
CA THR A 134 3.44 -8.79 0.85
C THR A 134 3.37 -8.83 2.36
N ALA A 135 2.97 -7.74 2.99
CA ALA A 135 2.81 -7.63 4.42
C ALA A 135 1.46 -7.00 4.78
N HIS A 136 0.87 -7.50 5.84
CA HIS A 136 -0.08 -6.79 6.66
C HIS A 136 0.42 -6.97 8.08
N LEU A 137 0.86 -5.90 8.71
CA LEU A 137 1.45 -5.98 10.03
C LEU A 137 0.37 -5.80 11.11
N ASP A 138 0.72 -6.17 12.34
CA ASP A 138 -0.17 -6.15 13.49
C ASP A 138 -0.92 -4.80 13.62
N TYR A 139 -2.23 -4.83 13.66
CA TYR A 139 -3.06 -3.64 13.78
C TYR A 139 -3.35 -3.23 15.24
N LEU A 140 -2.97 -4.10 16.20
CA LEU A 140 -3.09 -3.81 17.62
C LEU A 140 -1.88 -2.98 18.10
N ASP A 141 -2.06 -2.33 19.24
CA ASP A 141 -1.04 -1.46 19.84
C ASP A 141 -0.51 -0.41 18.85
N CYS A 142 -1.42 0.13 18.01
CA CYS A 142 -1.15 1.21 17.08
C CYS A 142 -0.86 2.51 17.82
N ALA A 143 0.37 2.69 18.27
CA ALA A 143 0.77 3.76 19.18
C ALA A 143 0.60 5.18 18.63
N TYR A 144 0.50 5.36 17.32
CA TYR A 144 0.19 6.68 16.75
C TYR A 144 -1.21 7.18 17.11
N TYR A 145 -2.15 6.28 17.48
CA TYR A 145 -3.43 6.66 18.06
C TYR A 145 -3.27 7.17 19.50
N ASN A 146 -2.33 6.60 20.28
CA ASN A 146 -2.08 7.05 21.64
C ASN A 146 -1.66 8.53 21.67
N VAL A 147 -0.82 8.95 20.72
CA VAL A 147 -0.43 10.36 20.55
C VAL A 147 -1.67 11.25 20.31
N ARG A 148 -2.70 10.74 19.67
CA ARG A 148 -3.97 11.43 19.41
C ARG A 148 -4.99 11.32 20.53
N GLY A 149 -4.64 10.61 21.61
CA GLY A 149 -5.51 10.42 22.78
C GLY A 149 -6.49 9.27 22.67
N TYR A 150 -6.15 8.27 21.86
CA TYR A 150 -6.91 7.03 21.71
C TYR A 150 -6.00 5.82 21.97
N ASP A 151 -6.53 4.82 22.62
CA ASP A 151 -5.87 3.55 22.81
C ASP A 151 -5.81 2.78 21.48
N GLY A 152 -4.61 2.37 21.06
CA GLY A 152 -4.38 1.75 19.74
C GLY A 152 -4.86 0.30 19.59
N SER A 153 -5.52 -0.27 20.62
CA SER A 153 -6.10 -1.62 20.58
C SER A 153 -7.61 -1.59 20.84
N THR A 154 -8.07 -0.70 21.73
CA THR A 154 -9.49 -0.63 22.15
C THR A 154 -10.24 0.55 21.54
N TRP A 155 -9.54 1.48 20.91
CA TRP A 155 -10.07 2.71 20.29
C TRP A 155 -10.80 3.65 21.25
N LYS A 156 -10.62 3.47 22.57
CA LYS A 156 -11.19 4.32 23.61
C LYS A 156 -10.32 5.56 23.81
N GLU A 157 -10.96 6.65 24.19
CA GLU A 157 -10.21 7.86 24.56
C GLU A 157 -9.36 7.61 25.81
N ILE A 158 -8.11 8.04 25.78
CA ILE A 158 -7.12 7.92 26.86
C ILE A 158 -6.36 9.25 27.01
N PRO A 159 -5.71 9.50 28.15
CA PRO A 159 -4.73 10.57 28.25
C PRO A 159 -3.61 10.41 27.21
N LYS A 160 -3.21 11.51 26.58
CA LYS A 160 -2.09 11.50 25.64
C LYS A 160 -0.78 11.22 26.36
N PRO A 161 0.11 10.42 25.77
CA PRO A 161 1.47 10.23 26.30
C PRO A 161 2.21 11.56 26.33
N GLN A 162 3.17 11.68 27.25
CA GLN A 162 3.95 12.90 27.42
C GLN A 162 5.35 12.79 26.80
N THR A 163 5.82 11.58 26.56
CA THR A 163 7.16 11.34 26.04
C THR A 163 7.15 10.36 24.85
N VAL A 164 8.18 10.42 24.03
CA VAL A 164 8.40 9.49 22.91
C VAL A 164 8.62 8.07 23.42
N GLU A 165 9.27 7.90 24.58
CA GLU A 165 9.52 6.60 25.20
C GLU A 165 8.22 5.90 25.60
N GLU A 166 7.22 6.64 26.10
CA GLU A 166 5.90 6.08 26.39
C GLU A 166 5.21 5.56 25.11
N VAL A 167 5.32 6.30 24.01
CA VAL A 167 4.75 5.90 22.71
C VAL A 167 5.46 4.66 22.16
N LEU A 168 6.80 4.68 22.13
CA LEU A 168 7.60 3.57 21.60
C LEU A 168 7.42 2.30 22.42
N LYS A 169 7.20 2.40 23.73
CA LYS A 169 6.90 1.25 24.57
C LYS A 169 5.60 0.55 24.12
N VAL A 170 4.52 1.29 23.88
CA VAL A 170 3.28 0.72 23.36
C VAL A 170 3.51 0.16 21.96
N ASN A 171 4.25 0.88 21.11
CA ASN A 171 4.52 0.46 19.74
C ASN A 171 5.24 -0.89 19.66
N THR A 172 6.17 -1.17 20.58
CA THR A 172 6.94 -2.42 20.64
C THR A 172 6.21 -3.56 21.36
N ASP A 173 5.05 -3.32 21.97
CA ASP A 173 4.20 -4.39 22.52
C ASP A 173 3.48 -5.17 21.38
N SER A 174 3.42 -4.61 20.16
CA SER A 174 2.90 -5.28 18.96
C SER A 174 3.91 -6.29 18.38
N GLN A 175 3.45 -7.12 17.43
CA GLN A 175 4.33 -8.05 16.70
C GLN A 175 4.93 -7.46 15.41
N ARG A 176 4.78 -6.15 15.15
CA ARG A 176 5.23 -5.52 13.88
C ARG A 176 6.74 -5.62 13.67
N ASP A 177 7.52 -5.27 14.67
CA ASP A 177 8.99 -5.29 14.59
C ASP A 177 9.55 -6.73 14.52
N ASP A 178 8.92 -7.70 15.19
CA ASP A 178 9.30 -9.10 15.09
C ASP A 178 9.05 -9.66 13.68
N ALA A 179 7.91 -9.34 13.08
CA ALA A 179 7.60 -9.72 11.70
C ALA A 179 8.60 -9.10 10.70
N ILE A 180 8.96 -7.82 10.88
CA ILE A 180 9.93 -7.14 10.00
C ILE A 180 11.35 -7.67 10.18
N LYS A 181 11.78 -8.04 11.37
CA LYS A 181 13.08 -8.72 11.59
C LYS A 181 13.16 -10.04 10.81
N LEU A 182 12.09 -10.85 10.85
CA LEU A 182 12.02 -12.09 10.06
C LEU A 182 12.02 -11.82 8.55
N PHE A 183 11.33 -10.77 8.11
CA PHE A 183 11.42 -10.31 6.72
C PHE A 183 12.86 -9.96 6.33
N ILE A 184 13.54 -9.12 7.11
CA ILE A 184 14.92 -8.67 6.85
C ILE A 184 15.86 -9.88 6.71
N ASP A 185 15.76 -10.84 7.63
CA ASP A 185 16.57 -12.07 7.62
C ASP A 185 16.33 -12.90 6.35
N GLN A 186 15.08 -13.04 5.92
CA GLN A 186 14.76 -13.78 4.70
C GLN A 186 15.17 -13.00 3.44
N ALA A 187 14.97 -11.69 3.42
CA ALA A 187 15.36 -10.83 2.31
C ALA A 187 16.89 -10.86 2.08
N HIS A 188 17.69 -10.85 3.14
CA HIS A 188 19.15 -11.02 3.04
C HIS A 188 19.54 -12.35 2.38
N LYS A 189 18.85 -13.46 2.69
CA LYS A 189 19.07 -14.76 2.04
C LYS A 189 18.71 -14.70 0.55
N ASP A 190 17.61 -14.05 0.20
CA ASP A 190 17.21 -13.90 -1.20
C ASP A 190 18.18 -12.99 -1.96
N MET A 191 18.67 -11.89 -1.37
CA MET A 191 19.70 -11.05 -1.96
C MET A 191 21.01 -11.81 -2.19
N ALA A 192 21.43 -12.65 -1.25
CA ALA A 192 22.62 -13.50 -1.42
C ALA A 192 22.47 -14.49 -2.59
N ASN A 193 21.23 -14.85 -2.96
CA ASN A 193 20.88 -15.66 -4.13
C ASN A 193 20.66 -14.82 -5.41
N GLY A 194 20.94 -13.52 -5.37
CA GLY A 194 20.89 -12.60 -6.50
C GLY A 194 19.51 -12.05 -6.83
N TYR A 195 18.57 -12.07 -5.87
CA TYR A 195 17.26 -11.43 -6.03
C TYR A 195 17.30 -9.97 -5.62
N SER A 196 16.62 -9.13 -6.38
CA SER A 196 16.20 -7.80 -5.94
C SER A 196 14.91 -7.96 -5.11
N ILE A 197 14.79 -7.19 -4.03
CA ILE A 197 13.72 -7.31 -3.05
C ILE A 197 12.72 -6.18 -3.22
N ILE A 198 11.44 -6.51 -3.14
CA ILE A 198 10.33 -5.55 -3.03
C ILE A 198 9.44 -6.02 -1.90
N LEU A 199 9.12 -5.12 -0.97
CA LEU A 199 8.17 -5.33 0.11
C LEU A 199 7.03 -4.32 -0.03
N GLY A 200 5.83 -4.78 -0.33
CA GLY A 200 4.62 -3.96 -0.26
C GLY A 200 3.75 -4.39 0.90
N GLY A 201 3.15 -3.45 1.62
CA GLY A 201 2.30 -3.81 2.74
C GLY A 201 1.62 -2.62 3.42
N ASP A 202 0.54 -2.92 4.14
CA ASP A 202 0.01 -2.09 5.19
C ASP A 202 0.76 -2.43 6.48
N PHE A 203 1.49 -1.46 6.99
CA PHE A 203 2.35 -1.69 8.16
C PHE A 203 1.65 -1.36 9.48
N ASN A 204 0.46 -0.76 9.44
CA ASN A 204 -0.24 -0.29 10.65
C ASN A 204 0.65 0.56 11.59
N GLU A 205 1.70 1.14 11.04
CA GLU A 205 2.65 2.02 11.71
C GLU A 205 3.11 3.10 10.72
N PRO A 206 3.18 4.38 11.13
CA PRO A 206 3.72 5.45 10.29
C PRO A 206 5.21 5.28 9.98
N SER A 207 5.75 6.17 9.15
CA SER A 207 7.17 6.22 8.88
C SER A 207 7.90 7.24 9.79
N HIS A 208 9.09 6.86 10.28
CA HIS A 208 10.00 7.80 10.95
C HIS A 208 10.38 8.99 10.04
N ARG A 209 10.26 8.85 8.71
CA ARG A 209 10.47 9.94 7.74
C ARG A 209 9.27 10.87 7.59
N ASP A 210 8.16 10.57 8.27
CA ASP A 210 6.92 11.33 8.19
C ASP A 210 6.62 12.09 9.49
N TRP A 211 7.27 11.75 10.59
CA TRP A 211 7.11 12.40 11.90
C TRP A 211 8.36 13.17 12.29
N LEU A 212 8.53 14.35 11.67
CA LEU A 212 9.73 15.17 11.76
C LEU A 212 9.49 16.44 12.58
N GLU A 213 10.58 17.10 12.98
CA GLU A 213 10.54 18.40 13.65
C GLU A 213 9.73 19.45 12.86
N THR A 214 9.75 19.36 11.52
CA THR A 214 9.07 20.30 10.62
C THR A 214 7.55 20.16 10.58
N ASN A 215 6.99 19.02 10.99
CA ASN A 215 5.54 18.76 10.98
C ASN A 215 4.98 18.21 12.30
N LYS A 216 5.75 18.27 13.39
CA LYS A 216 5.35 17.78 14.72
C LYS A 216 4.06 18.40 15.26
N ASP A 217 3.72 19.60 14.82
CA ASP A 217 2.50 20.33 15.24
C ASP A 217 1.35 20.20 14.23
N MET A 218 1.52 19.36 13.17
CA MET A 218 0.51 19.06 12.16
C MET A 218 -0.13 17.69 12.42
N TYR A 219 -1.29 17.43 11.83
CA TYR A 219 -1.96 16.12 11.80
C TYR A 219 -2.11 15.46 13.18
N ASP A 220 -2.29 16.30 14.21
CA ASP A 220 -2.37 15.87 15.61
C ASP A 220 -1.17 15.01 16.08
N HIS A 221 0.04 15.29 15.56
CA HIS A 221 1.29 14.72 16.07
C HIS A 221 1.65 15.24 17.47
N ASN A 222 0.98 16.30 17.94
CA ASN A 222 1.06 16.86 19.30
C ASN A 222 2.49 17.17 19.76
N GLY A 223 3.33 17.73 18.89
CA GLY A 223 4.70 18.14 19.17
C GLY A 223 5.71 16.99 19.16
N MET A 224 5.31 15.78 18.80
CA MET A 224 6.19 14.61 18.86
C MET A 224 6.93 14.37 17.54
N VAL A 225 8.20 13.98 17.67
CA VAL A 225 9.06 13.45 16.60
C VAL A 225 9.39 12.02 16.98
N ILE A 226 8.89 11.05 16.21
CA ILE A 226 8.94 9.64 16.62
C ILE A 226 9.74 8.82 15.61
N PRO A 227 10.80 8.11 16.03
CA PRO A 227 11.53 7.16 15.20
C PRO A 227 10.77 5.82 15.13
N TRP A 228 9.67 5.78 14.38
CA TRP A 228 8.83 4.59 14.22
C TRP A 228 9.65 3.35 13.86
N THR A 229 9.44 2.27 14.60
CA THR A 229 10.34 1.13 14.69
C THR A 229 10.49 0.37 13.37
N VAL A 230 9.38 0.04 12.71
CA VAL A 230 9.38 -0.78 11.48
C VAL A 230 10.19 -0.13 10.37
N THR A 231 9.89 1.13 10.08
CA THR A 231 10.55 1.84 8.98
C THR A 231 11.99 2.23 9.30
N THR A 232 12.34 2.41 10.58
CA THR A 232 13.72 2.59 11.04
C THR A 232 14.53 1.31 10.82
N LEU A 233 14.03 0.14 11.22
CA LEU A 233 14.69 -1.15 11.00
C LEU A 233 14.90 -1.43 9.51
N LEU A 234 13.92 -1.12 8.66
CA LEU A 234 14.05 -1.30 7.22
C LEU A 234 15.14 -0.40 6.63
N GLU A 235 15.20 0.87 7.03
CA GLU A 235 16.23 1.79 6.54
C GLU A 235 17.63 1.40 7.03
N GLU A 236 17.78 1.00 8.28
CA GLU A 236 19.04 0.50 8.84
C GLU A 236 19.51 -0.78 8.13
N ALA A 237 18.60 -1.62 7.66
CA ALA A 237 18.89 -2.80 6.83
C ALA A 237 19.16 -2.45 5.36
N GLY A 238 19.12 -1.17 4.97
CA GLY A 238 19.42 -0.67 3.62
C GLY A 238 18.25 -0.70 2.65
N PHE A 239 17.02 -0.91 3.10
CA PHE A 239 15.83 -0.79 2.26
C PHE A 239 15.45 0.67 2.03
N ILE A 240 14.98 0.97 0.82
CA ILE A 240 14.62 2.31 0.37
C ILE A 240 13.09 2.43 0.33
N ASP A 241 12.56 3.44 0.99
CA ASP A 241 11.15 3.84 0.85
C ASP A 241 10.95 4.49 -0.52
N SER A 242 10.28 3.80 -1.43
CA SER A 242 10.09 4.24 -2.81
C SER A 242 9.31 5.55 -2.95
N TYR A 243 8.40 5.83 -2.01
CA TYR A 243 7.65 7.08 -2.02
C TYR A 243 8.52 8.26 -1.56
N ARG A 244 9.28 8.09 -0.47
CA ARG A 244 10.18 9.13 0.06
C ARG A 244 11.42 9.35 -0.80
N GLU A 245 11.85 8.37 -1.59
CA GLU A 245 12.88 8.58 -2.61
C GLU A 245 12.41 9.57 -3.69
N ILE A 246 11.18 9.42 -4.18
CA ILE A 246 10.60 10.31 -5.20
C ILE A 246 10.13 11.65 -4.62
N TYR A 247 9.57 11.63 -3.40
CA TYR A 247 9.02 12.80 -2.72
C TYR A 247 9.61 12.93 -1.30
N PRO A 248 10.82 13.46 -1.15
CA PRO A 248 11.53 13.47 0.12
C PRO A 248 10.92 14.40 1.20
N ASP A 249 10.09 15.35 0.80
CA ASP A 249 9.51 16.36 1.70
C ASP A 249 8.07 15.98 2.12
N PRO A 250 7.83 15.54 3.37
CA PRO A 250 6.51 15.17 3.86
C PRO A 250 5.56 16.35 4.06
N LEU A 251 6.05 17.59 4.10
CA LEU A 251 5.18 18.77 4.18
C LEU A 251 4.41 19.00 2.89
N THR A 252 5.06 18.78 1.75
CA THR A 252 4.44 18.98 0.44
C THR A 252 3.79 17.71 -0.11
N HIS A 253 4.34 16.55 0.23
CA HIS A 253 3.88 15.24 -0.19
C HIS A 253 3.75 14.30 1.02
N PRO A 254 2.75 14.49 1.89
CA PRO A 254 2.55 13.61 3.05
C PRO A 254 2.28 12.16 2.64
N GLY A 255 1.63 11.95 1.50
CA GLY A 255 1.39 10.62 0.96
C GLY A 255 0.35 9.80 1.74
N PHE A 256 -0.61 10.44 2.39
CA PHE A 256 -1.58 9.76 3.23
C PHE A 256 -2.32 8.65 2.49
N THR A 257 -2.27 7.45 3.06
CA THR A 257 -2.99 6.29 2.56
C THR A 257 -4.21 5.96 3.41
N TYR A 258 -4.24 6.33 4.68
CA TYR A 258 -5.33 6.07 5.61
C TYR A 258 -5.69 7.34 6.42
N PRO A 259 -6.99 7.54 6.79
CA PRO A 259 -8.16 6.90 6.22
C PRO A 259 -8.56 7.53 4.89
N SER A 260 -8.89 6.68 3.92
CA SER A 260 -9.39 7.14 2.62
C SER A 260 -10.87 7.49 2.71
N ASP A 261 -11.30 8.50 1.95
CA ASP A 261 -12.74 8.72 1.75
C ASP A 261 -13.36 7.59 0.91
N ASN A 262 -14.57 7.20 1.27
CA ASN A 262 -15.40 6.28 0.52
C ASN A 262 -16.85 6.80 0.52
N LEU A 263 -17.35 7.19 -0.66
CA LEU A 263 -18.66 7.83 -0.80
C LEU A 263 -19.83 6.91 -0.47
N LEU A 264 -19.63 5.59 -0.43
CA LEU A 264 -20.65 4.61 -0.11
C LEU A 264 -20.75 4.30 1.39
N ILE A 265 -19.78 4.79 2.17
CA ILE A 265 -19.67 4.51 3.61
C ILE A 265 -19.81 5.83 4.39
N ALA A 266 -20.51 5.82 5.49
CA ALA A 266 -20.62 6.98 6.36
C ALA A 266 -19.24 7.33 6.96
N PRO A 267 -18.85 8.62 7.04
CA PRO A 267 -17.52 9.01 7.52
C PRO A 267 -17.16 8.45 8.89
N GLU A 268 -18.14 8.32 9.77
CA GLU A 268 -17.97 7.80 11.13
C GLU A 268 -17.58 6.32 11.17
N LYS A 269 -17.77 5.60 10.06
CA LYS A 269 -17.34 4.19 9.89
C LYS A 269 -15.97 4.06 9.23
N LEU A 270 -15.36 5.18 8.84
CA LEU A 270 -14.06 5.26 8.19
C LEU A 270 -12.98 5.84 9.13
N THR A 271 -13.26 5.88 10.43
CA THR A 271 -12.38 6.51 11.43
C THR A 271 -12.37 5.69 12.71
N TRP A 272 -11.20 5.54 13.31
CA TRP A 272 -11.02 4.95 14.64
C TRP A 272 -10.83 6.00 15.73
N ALA A 273 -10.34 7.19 15.36
CA ALA A 273 -10.17 8.34 16.25
C ALA A 273 -11.05 9.52 15.82
N PRO A 274 -12.38 9.48 16.06
CA PRO A 274 -13.36 10.36 15.44
C PRO A 274 -13.20 11.86 15.74
N LYS A 275 -12.44 12.23 16.78
CA LYS A 275 -12.14 13.63 17.12
C LYS A 275 -10.74 14.08 16.65
N ALA A 276 -9.94 13.19 16.10
CA ALA A 276 -8.57 13.46 15.69
C ALA A 276 -8.41 13.63 14.17
N ASP A 277 -7.31 14.22 13.76
CA ASP A 277 -6.75 14.06 12.42
C ASP A 277 -5.84 12.84 12.44
N GLU A 278 -6.38 11.68 12.04
CA GLU A 278 -5.70 10.40 12.10
C GLU A 278 -5.03 10.02 10.77
N ARG A 279 -4.95 10.98 9.82
CA ARG A 279 -4.33 10.70 8.52
C ARG A 279 -2.88 10.28 8.68
N GLU A 280 -2.56 9.13 8.08
CA GLU A 280 -1.22 8.58 8.05
C GLU A 280 -0.90 7.93 6.70
N ARG A 281 0.38 7.82 6.42
CA ARG A 281 0.92 6.94 5.40
C ARG A 281 1.36 5.66 6.09
N ILE A 282 0.58 4.60 5.94
CA ILE A 282 0.82 3.28 6.53
C ILE A 282 0.92 2.17 5.49
N ASP A 283 0.59 2.45 4.23
CA ASP A 283 0.80 1.56 3.09
C ASP A 283 2.09 1.94 2.37
N PHE A 284 3.00 1.00 2.25
CA PHE A 284 4.35 1.24 1.76
C PHE A 284 4.74 0.28 0.63
N ILE A 285 5.71 0.71 -0.18
CA ILE A 285 6.55 -0.17 -1.00
C ILE A 285 8.00 0.19 -0.72
N PHE A 286 8.69 -0.70 -0.01
CA PHE A 286 10.13 -0.66 0.20
C PHE A 286 10.84 -1.56 -0.80
N TYR A 287 12.08 -1.25 -1.13
CA TYR A 287 12.86 -2.07 -2.05
C TYR A 287 14.35 -2.01 -1.77
N GLN A 288 15.07 -3.03 -2.26
CA GLN A 288 16.53 -3.08 -2.27
C GLN A 288 17.00 -3.99 -3.41
N GLY A 289 17.99 -3.55 -4.20
CA GLY A 289 18.54 -4.37 -5.27
C GLY A 289 19.55 -3.63 -6.13
N LYS A 290 20.55 -4.35 -6.64
CA LYS A 290 21.56 -3.76 -7.53
C LYS A 290 20.92 -3.29 -8.84
N GLY A 291 21.05 -2.02 -9.15
CA GLY A 291 20.49 -1.43 -10.37
C GLY A 291 18.98 -1.28 -10.37
N LEU A 292 18.26 -1.66 -9.30
CA LEU A 292 16.83 -1.40 -9.18
C LEU A 292 16.61 0.02 -8.66
N GLN A 293 15.69 0.78 -9.31
CA GLN A 293 15.35 2.15 -8.95
C GLN A 293 13.85 2.37 -9.07
N ALA A 294 13.28 3.16 -8.15
CA ALA A 294 11.94 3.69 -8.30
C ALA A 294 11.97 4.90 -9.24
N GLU A 295 11.18 4.85 -10.32
CA GLU A 295 11.09 5.93 -11.31
C GLU A 295 9.88 6.84 -11.06
N LYS A 296 8.83 6.29 -10.44
CA LYS A 296 7.58 6.99 -10.21
C LYS A 296 6.81 6.35 -9.07
N ALA A 297 6.25 7.17 -8.20
CA ALA A 297 5.32 6.75 -7.15
C ALA A 297 4.03 7.60 -7.23
N ILE A 298 2.86 6.95 -7.13
CA ILE A 298 1.56 7.62 -7.24
C ILE A 298 0.63 7.02 -6.19
N ILE A 299 -0.06 7.88 -5.43
CA ILE A 299 -1.14 7.44 -4.55
C ILE A 299 -2.33 7.04 -5.41
N PHE A 300 -2.78 5.80 -5.26
CA PHE A 300 -3.93 5.26 -5.96
C PHE A 300 -5.15 5.33 -5.06
N GLY A 301 -6.13 6.15 -5.43
CA GLY A 301 -7.34 6.32 -4.64
C GLY A 301 -7.99 7.70 -4.80
N PRO A 302 -9.06 7.98 -4.06
CA PRO A 302 -9.72 9.28 -4.06
C PRO A 302 -8.81 10.38 -3.51
N LYS A 303 -9.01 11.61 -4.03
CA LYS A 303 -8.29 12.80 -3.54
C LYS A 303 -9.01 13.41 -2.34
N SER A 304 -9.42 12.59 -1.41
CA SER A 304 -10.04 12.98 -0.15
C SER A 304 -9.75 11.94 0.93
N SER A 305 -9.80 12.39 2.17
CA SER A 305 -9.57 11.60 3.37
C SER A 305 -10.65 11.90 4.40
N ILE A 306 -10.65 11.17 5.50
CA ILE A 306 -11.50 11.47 6.65
C ILE A 306 -10.66 12.15 7.72
N VAL A 307 -11.15 13.30 8.21
CA VAL A 307 -10.53 14.05 9.30
C VAL A 307 -11.65 14.42 10.28
N ARG A 308 -11.52 14.03 11.53
CA ARG A 308 -12.53 14.30 12.57
C ARG A 308 -13.94 13.91 12.11
N SER A 309 -14.06 12.68 11.58
CA SER A 309 -15.31 12.12 11.02
C SER A 309 -15.92 12.95 9.88
N GLN A 310 -15.14 13.75 9.18
CA GLN A 310 -15.59 14.56 8.03
C GLN A 310 -14.76 14.30 6.80
N ARG A 311 -15.41 14.35 5.62
CA ARG A 311 -14.72 14.28 4.33
C ARG A 311 -13.94 15.54 4.06
N VAL A 312 -12.64 15.40 3.87
CA VAL A 312 -11.73 16.51 3.58
C VAL A 312 -10.98 16.23 2.28
N LYS A 313 -11.03 17.17 1.36
CA LYS A 313 -10.24 17.09 0.11
C LYS A 313 -8.78 17.38 0.41
N GLU A 314 -7.88 16.52 -0.06
CA GLU A 314 -6.45 16.76 0.04
C GLU A 314 -6.00 17.93 -0.86
N THR A 315 -5.27 18.87 -0.26
CA THR A 315 -4.69 20.05 -0.95
C THR A 315 -3.19 19.93 -1.15
N THR A 316 -2.62 18.79 -0.82
CA THR A 316 -1.19 18.46 -0.93
C THR A 316 -0.72 18.43 -2.40
N LYS A 317 0.60 18.36 -2.61
CA LYS A 317 1.19 18.18 -3.93
C LYS A 317 1.27 16.74 -4.39
N ASP A 318 0.80 15.79 -3.57
CA ASP A 318 0.76 14.37 -3.90
C ASP A 318 0.13 14.12 -5.27
N LYS A 319 0.69 13.16 -5.99
CA LYS A 319 0.14 12.72 -7.27
C LYS A 319 -0.88 11.61 -7.02
N PHE A 320 -2.10 11.84 -7.48
CA PHE A 320 -3.20 10.90 -7.34
C PHE A 320 -3.56 10.24 -8.67
N LEU A 321 -3.72 8.93 -8.65
CA LEU A 321 -4.38 8.15 -9.68
C LEU A 321 -5.79 7.82 -9.21
N LEU A 322 -6.77 8.57 -9.69
CA LEU A 322 -8.15 8.44 -9.25
C LEU A 322 -8.77 7.11 -9.70
N PRO A 323 -9.62 6.48 -8.87
CA PRO A 323 -10.36 5.29 -9.25
C PRO A 323 -11.39 5.59 -10.35
N LYS A 324 -11.80 4.53 -11.07
CA LYS A 324 -12.93 4.58 -11.98
C LYS A 324 -14.08 3.76 -11.40
N GLY A 325 -15.07 4.44 -10.84
CA GLY A 325 -16.24 3.79 -10.25
C GLY A 325 -16.18 3.71 -8.72
N VAL A 326 -16.67 2.60 -8.16
CA VAL A 326 -16.70 2.38 -6.72
C VAL A 326 -15.28 2.29 -6.18
N TRP A 327 -15.03 2.98 -5.06
CA TRP A 327 -13.80 2.78 -4.29
C TRP A 327 -14.06 1.66 -3.26
N PRO A 328 -13.27 0.56 -3.27
CA PRO A 328 -13.65 -0.65 -2.53
C PRO A 328 -13.16 -0.72 -1.08
N THR A 329 -12.46 0.32 -0.59
CA THR A 329 -11.71 0.24 0.68
C THR A 329 -11.70 1.58 1.43
N ASP A 330 -11.25 1.57 2.66
CA ASP A 330 -10.94 2.72 3.51
C ASP A 330 -9.45 3.13 3.46
N HIS A 331 -8.63 2.45 2.66
CA HIS A 331 -7.25 2.83 2.36
C HIS A 331 -7.11 3.40 0.95
N LYS A 332 -6.06 4.17 0.71
CA LYS A 332 -5.50 4.42 -0.62
C LYS A 332 -4.33 3.48 -0.85
N GLY A 333 -4.12 3.05 -2.09
CA GLY A 333 -2.97 2.24 -2.47
C GLY A 333 -1.78 3.08 -2.91
N LEU A 334 -0.65 2.43 -3.08
CA LEU A 334 0.56 3.00 -3.66
C LEU A 334 0.94 2.23 -4.94
N LEU A 335 1.04 2.93 -6.06
CA LEU A 335 1.50 2.38 -7.33
C LEU A 335 2.89 2.92 -7.64
N VAL A 336 3.87 2.03 -7.72
CA VAL A 336 5.27 2.38 -8.03
C VAL A 336 5.68 1.76 -9.36
N THR A 337 6.37 2.55 -10.19
CA THR A 337 7.06 2.08 -11.38
C THR A 337 8.53 1.93 -11.04
N PHE A 338 9.06 0.75 -11.23
CA PHE A 338 10.47 0.43 -11.07
C PHE A 338 11.14 0.20 -12.42
N ARG A 339 12.46 0.40 -12.45
CA ARG A 339 13.31 0.06 -13.59
C ARG A 339 14.62 -0.53 -13.11
N PHE A 340 15.12 -1.51 -13.87
CA PHE A 340 16.50 -1.97 -13.76
C PHE A 340 17.39 -1.08 -14.64
N THR A 341 18.40 -0.47 -14.03
CA THR A 341 19.49 0.23 -14.74
C THR A 341 20.63 -0.76 -14.92
N GLU A 342 21.21 -0.79 -16.13
CA GLU A 342 22.36 -1.65 -16.45
C GLU A 342 23.62 -1.32 -15.62
#